data_e68ce434a32a12eecbe9b860bf7e14c1
#
_entry.id   e68ce434a32a12eecbe9b860bf7e14c1
#
_cell.length_a   1.000
_cell.length_b   1.000
_cell.length_c   1.000
_cell.angle_alpha   90.00
_cell.angle_beta   90.00
_cell.angle_gamma   90.00
#
_symmetry.space_group_name_H-M   'P 1'
#
loop_
_entity.id
_entity.type
_entity.pdbx_description
1 polymer ?
#
loop_
_entity_poly.entity_id
_entity_poly.type
_entity_poly.pdbx_seq_one_letter_code
_entity_poly.pdbx_strand_id
1 'polypeptide(L)'
;MPHTANAVNETALNVGVHPNLAKRHDTIAEISRKWLAGIDPEQFGACHEYLLAVRLARHMTKTDVVAASMINGDPASGVSLPTVSKLESGTYGEPGFRTIVRLARGYGITVSSLERFFV
;
A
#
# COMPACT_ATOMS: atom_id res chain seq x y z
N MET A 1 19.93 -9.78 -7.05
CA MET A 1 19.74 -10.01 -6.22
C MET A 1 19.53 -9.78 -5.61
N PRO A 2 19.39 -9.92 -6.66
CA PRO A 2 19.19 -9.97 -5.92
C PRO A 2 18.77 -9.60 -5.53
N HIS A 3 18.95 -9.38 -6.55
CA HIS A 3 18.48 -9.46 -5.66
C HIS A 3 18.13 -9.11 -5.39
N THR A 4 18.19 -8.68 -6.37
CA THR A 4 17.89 -8.80 -5.67
C THR A 4 17.52 -8.56 -5.27
N ALA A 5 17.65 -8.25 -6.12
CA ALA A 5 17.33 -8.39 -5.37
C ALA A 5 17.06 -8.22 -4.89
N ASN A 6 17.15 -7.83 -5.65
CA ASN A 6 16.82 -8.03 -4.75
C ASN A 6 16.40 -7.87 -4.09
N ALA A 7 16.53 -7.64 -4.69
CA ALA A 7 16.15 -7.90 -3.81
C ALA A 7 15.77 -7.71 -3.11
N VAL A 8 15.71 -7.32 -3.65
CA VAL A 8 15.28 -7.54 -2.71
C VAL A 8 15.15 -7.54 -1.93
N ASN A 9 15.33 -7.23 -2.52
CA ASN A 9 15.15 -7.66 -1.51
C ASN A 9 14.93 -7.84 -0.86
N GLU A 10 15.01 -7.70 -1.23
CA GLU A 10 14.70 -8.34 -0.51
C GLU A 10 14.46 -8.54 0.26
N THR A 11 14.54 -8.30 -0.07
CA THR A 11 14.09 -8.82 0.62
C THR A 11 13.51 -8.91 1.29
N ALA A 12 13.62 -8.79 1.02
CA ALA A 12 12.93 -9.18 1.49
C ALA A 12 12.42 -9.23 1.99
N LEU A 13 12.55 -8.97 1.54
CA LEU A 13 11.76 -9.38 1.90
C LEU A 13 11.85 -10.09 2.31
N ASN A 14 12.29 -10.33 2.11
CA ASN A 14 12.11 -11.33 2.26
C ASN A 14 11.76 -11.86 2.61
N VAL A 15 11.88 -11.82 2.43
CA VAL A 15 11.24 -12.50 2.35
C VAL A 15 10.57 -13.24 2.01
N GLY A 16 10.08 -13.24 2.19
CA GLY A 16 9.11 -14.13 1.57
C GLY A 16 9.19 -14.20 0.08
N VAL A 17 9.67 -13.22 -0.53
CA VAL A 17 9.88 -13.22 -1.97
C VAL A 17 11.11 -14.03 -2.30
N HIS A 18 10.99 -14.91 -3.28
CA HIS A 18 12.09 -15.74 -3.65
C HIS A 18 12.17 -15.90 -5.17
N PRO A 19 13.28 -16.42 -5.67
CA PRO A 19 13.57 -16.38 -7.11
C PRO A 19 12.67 -17.23 -7.97
N ASN A 20 11.88 -18.11 -7.39
CA ASN A 20 11.04 -19.02 -8.17
C ASN A 20 9.69 -18.42 -8.56
N LEU A 21 9.45 -17.16 -8.26
CA LEU A 21 8.16 -16.54 -8.54
C LEU A 21 7.79 -16.62 -10.02
N ALA A 22 8.76 -16.35 -10.90
CA ALA A 22 8.49 -16.40 -12.34
C ALA A 22 8.12 -17.80 -12.79
N LYS A 23 8.75 -18.81 -12.20
CA LYS A 23 8.49 -20.21 -12.57
C LYS A 23 7.09 -20.64 -12.17
N ARG A 24 6.54 -20.02 -11.14
CA ARG A 24 5.21 -20.33 -10.69
C ARG A 24 4.16 -19.46 -11.37
N HIS A 25 4.61 -18.61 -12.29
CA HIS A 25 3.74 -17.71 -13.03
C HIS A 25 2.95 -16.75 -12.15
N ASP A 26 3.43 -16.51 -10.93
CA ASP A 26 2.83 -15.52 -10.06
C ASP A 26 3.17 -14.12 -10.55
N THR A 27 2.17 -13.27 -10.64
CA THR A 27 2.38 -11.86 -10.93
C THR A 27 2.65 -11.11 -9.63
N ILE A 28 3.19 -9.90 -9.74
CA ILE A 28 3.38 -9.04 -8.58
C ILE A 28 2.03 -8.77 -7.90
N ALA A 29 0.97 -8.60 -8.70
CA ALA A 29 -0.37 -8.38 -8.14
C ALA A 29 -0.84 -9.57 -7.32
N GLU A 30 -0.59 -10.80 -7.81
CA GLU A 30 -0.98 -12.01 -7.09
C GLU A 30 -0.19 -12.17 -5.80
N ILE A 31 1.10 -11.90 -5.86
CA ILE A 31 1.96 -11.96 -4.68
C ILE A 31 1.49 -10.93 -3.65
N SER A 32 1.19 -9.73 -4.10
CA SER A 32 0.70 -8.67 -3.22
C SER A 32 -0.60 -9.05 -2.55
N ARG A 33 -1.52 -9.70 -3.29
CA ARG A 33 -2.78 -10.15 -2.71
C ARG A 33 -2.55 -11.19 -1.61
N LYS A 34 -1.62 -12.12 -1.84
CA LYS A 34 -1.29 -13.13 -0.84
C LYS A 34 -0.74 -12.48 0.43
N TRP A 35 0.11 -11.47 0.27
CA TRP A 35 0.67 -10.76 1.40
C TRP A 35 -0.40 -9.93 2.12
N LEU A 36 -1.27 -9.27 1.35
CA LEU A 36 -2.33 -8.45 1.93
C LEU A 36 -3.33 -9.30 2.71
N ALA A 37 -3.53 -10.55 2.32
CA ALA A 37 -4.41 -11.44 3.06
C ALA A 37 -3.91 -11.69 4.48
N GLY A 38 -2.59 -11.53 4.72
CA GLY A 38 -2.00 -11.66 6.05
C GLY A 38 -1.85 -10.33 6.77
N ILE A 39 -2.24 -9.22 6.14
CA ILE A 39 -2.13 -7.90 6.75
C ILE A 39 -3.50 -7.50 7.26
N ASP A 40 -3.69 -7.67 8.57
CA ASP A 40 -4.95 -7.36 9.22
C ASP A 40 -4.83 -5.97 9.84
N PRO A 41 -5.70 -5.00 9.47
CA PRO A 41 -5.64 -3.67 10.07
C PRO A 41 -5.74 -3.69 11.58
N GLU A 42 -6.35 -4.73 12.17
CA GLU A 42 -6.45 -4.83 13.62
C GLU A 42 -5.11 -5.08 14.30
N GLN A 43 -4.10 -5.49 13.54
CA GLN A 43 -2.77 -5.73 14.09
C GLN A 43 -1.95 -4.45 14.21
N PHE A 44 -2.46 -3.35 13.71
CA PHE A 44 -1.74 -2.08 13.69
C PHE A 44 -2.39 -1.09 14.66
N GLY A 45 -1.56 -0.44 15.48
CA GLY A 45 -2.05 0.55 16.42
C GLY A 45 -2.34 1.90 15.78
N ALA A 46 -1.77 2.15 14.59
CA ALA A 46 -1.93 3.43 13.93
C ALA A 46 -2.11 3.24 12.43
N CYS A 47 -2.88 4.14 11.83
CA CYS A 47 -3.17 4.10 10.40
C CYS A 47 -1.91 4.21 9.55
N HIS A 48 -0.97 5.08 9.94
CA HIS A 48 0.23 5.28 9.13
C HIS A 48 1.07 4.01 9.02
N GLU A 49 1.11 3.20 10.07
CA GLU A 49 1.84 1.94 10.05
C GLU A 49 1.17 0.95 9.11
N TYR A 50 -0.16 0.89 9.17
CA TYR A 50 -0.94 0.01 8.30
C TYR A 50 -0.76 0.38 6.83
N LEU A 51 -0.88 1.67 6.50
CA LEU A 51 -0.75 2.12 5.12
C LEU A 51 0.64 1.83 4.55
N LEU A 52 1.68 2.04 5.34
CA LEU A 52 3.03 1.74 4.91
C LEU A 52 3.19 0.24 4.61
N ALA A 53 2.67 -0.61 5.52
CA ALA A 53 2.75 -2.06 5.34
C ALA A 53 2.02 -2.50 4.07
N VAL A 54 0.83 -1.96 3.83
CA VAL A 54 0.06 -2.28 2.62
C VAL A 54 0.81 -1.88 1.37
N ARG A 55 1.36 -0.66 1.35
CA ARG A 55 2.08 -0.18 0.17
C ARG A 55 3.29 -1.05 -0.13
N LEU A 56 4.06 -1.39 0.88
CA LEU A 56 5.23 -2.24 0.70
C LEU A 56 4.85 -3.63 0.24
N ALA A 57 3.77 -4.19 0.80
CA ALA A 57 3.29 -5.52 0.39
C ALA A 57 2.83 -5.53 -1.06
N ARG A 58 2.33 -4.40 -1.56
CA ARG A 58 1.90 -4.28 -2.95
C ARG A 58 3.03 -3.84 -3.89
N HIS A 59 4.23 -3.67 -3.37
CA HIS A 59 5.40 -3.25 -4.16
C HIS A 59 5.17 -1.92 -4.86
N MET A 60 4.51 -0.99 -4.18
CA MET A 60 4.19 0.33 -4.74
C MET A 60 5.07 1.40 -4.12
N THR A 61 5.41 2.40 -4.94
CA THR A 61 5.99 3.64 -4.43
C THR A 61 4.86 4.56 -3.98
N LYS A 62 5.19 5.64 -3.29
CA LYS A 62 4.20 6.66 -2.94
C LYS A 62 3.58 7.26 -4.18
N THR A 63 4.38 7.48 -5.23
CA THR A 63 3.88 7.99 -6.50
C THR A 63 2.89 7.03 -7.13
N ASP A 64 3.13 5.72 -7.00
CA ASP A 64 2.18 4.71 -7.49
C ASP A 64 0.84 4.83 -6.78
N VAL A 65 0.85 5.07 -5.47
CA VAL A 65 -0.38 5.27 -4.70
C VAL A 65 -1.13 6.49 -5.21
N VAL A 66 -0.41 7.60 -5.46
CA VAL A 66 -1.01 8.82 -6.00
C VAL A 66 -1.70 8.52 -7.33
N ALA A 67 -0.99 7.86 -8.24
CA ALA A 67 -1.56 7.53 -9.55
C ALA A 67 -2.78 6.62 -9.43
N ALA A 68 -2.69 5.60 -8.57
CA ALA A 68 -3.80 4.65 -8.39
C ALA A 68 -5.01 5.29 -7.73
N SER A 69 -4.83 6.38 -6.98
CA SER A 69 -5.95 7.08 -6.34
C SER A 69 -6.79 7.88 -7.31
N MET A 70 -6.28 8.15 -8.50
CA MET A 70 -6.96 8.97 -9.50
C MET A 70 -7.92 8.14 -10.34
N ILE A 71 -9.03 8.75 -10.75
CA ILE A 71 -9.99 8.14 -11.67
C ILE A 71 -9.62 8.63 -13.06
N ASN A 72 -9.27 7.70 -13.96
CA ASN A 72 -8.88 8.01 -15.34
C ASN A 72 -7.75 9.03 -15.42
N GLY A 73 -6.84 8.99 -14.45
CA GLY A 73 -5.68 9.88 -14.44
C GLY A 73 -5.98 11.33 -14.05
N ASP A 74 -7.20 11.62 -13.58
CA ASP A 74 -7.58 12.97 -13.19
C ASP A 74 -7.03 13.32 -11.80
N PRO A 75 -6.08 14.28 -11.71
CA PRO A 75 -5.50 14.64 -10.41
C PRO A 75 -6.55 15.14 -9.41
N ALA A 76 -7.63 15.75 -9.87
CA ALA A 76 -8.66 16.28 -8.99
C ALA A 76 -9.41 15.15 -8.27
N SER A 77 -9.36 13.93 -8.78
CA SER A 77 -10.04 12.78 -8.19
C SER A 77 -9.17 11.98 -7.22
N GLY A 78 -7.89 12.31 -7.11
CA GLY A 78 -6.93 11.55 -6.31
C GLY A 78 -6.39 12.31 -5.13
N VAL A 79 -5.36 11.75 -4.51
CA VAL A 79 -4.61 12.40 -3.43
C VAL A 79 -3.28 12.90 -3.97
N SER A 80 -2.69 13.86 -3.28
CA SER A 80 -1.40 14.40 -3.67
C SER A 80 -0.26 13.62 -3.00
N LEU A 81 0.94 13.74 -3.54
CA LEU A 81 2.11 13.11 -2.95
C LEU A 81 2.39 13.62 -1.53
N PRO A 82 2.31 14.94 -1.25
CA PRO A 82 2.44 15.40 0.13
C PRO A 82 1.43 14.78 1.08
N THR A 83 0.20 14.55 0.62
CA THR A 83 -0.83 13.90 1.44
C THR A 83 -0.41 12.48 1.80
N VAL A 84 0.05 11.70 0.83
CA VAL A 84 0.51 10.33 1.07
C VAL A 84 1.70 10.35 2.03
N SER A 85 2.65 11.24 1.82
CA SER A 85 3.83 11.32 2.69
C SER A 85 3.46 11.66 4.13
N LYS A 86 2.55 12.60 4.33
CA LYS A 86 2.11 12.97 5.68
C LYS A 86 1.33 11.86 6.35
N LEU A 87 0.51 11.15 5.57
CA LEU A 87 -0.26 10.04 6.11
C LEU A 87 0.65 8.91 6.57
N GLU A 88 1.67 8.58 5.80
CA GLU A 88 2.58 7.50 6.17
C GLU A 88 3.57 7.91 7.26
N SER A 89 3.79 9.19 7.47
CA SER A 89 4.63 9.65 8.57
C SER A 89 3.84 9.89 9.86
N GLY A 90 2.52 9.77 9.78
CA GLY A 90 1.66 9.98 10.95
C GLY A 90 1.42 11.44 11.30
N THR A 91 1.69 12.37 10.37
CA THR A 91 1.58 13.80 10.64
C THR A 91 0.40 14.47 9.95
N TYR A 92 -0.46 13.71 9.27
CA TYR A 92 -1.54 14.30 8.49
C TYR A 92 -2.69 14.81 9.36
N GLY A 93 -2.97 14.14 10.44
CA GLY A 93 -4.16 14.41 11.22
C GLY A 93 -5.30 13.52 10.76
N GLU A 94 -6.54 13.96 10.97
CA GLU A 94 -7.71 13.14 10.65
C GLU A 94 -8.24 13.50 9.26
N PRO A 95 -8.17 12.57 8.29
CA PRO A 95 -8.69 12.83 6.95
C PRO A 95 -10.22 12.81 6.93
N GLY A 96 -10.80 13.63 6.05
CA GLY A 96 -12.23 13.57 5.79
C GLY A 96 -12.59 12.33 4.98
N PHE A 97 -13.91 12.07 4.89
CA PHE A 97 -14.39 10.85 4.23
C PHE A 97 -13.94 10.76 2.77
N ARG A 98 -13.96 11.88 2.05
CA ARG A 98 -13.55 11.89 0.63
C ARG A 98 -12.10 11.45 0.51
N THR A 99 -11.24 11.94 1.39
CA THR A 99 -9.83 11.56 1.37
C THR A 99 -9.68 10.07 1.69
N ILE A 100 -10.47 9.55 2.63
CA ILE A 100 -10.44 8.13 2.97
C ILE A 100 -10.81 7.28 1.77
N VAL A 101 -11.84 7.65 1.01
CA VAL A 101 -12.24 6.92 -0.19
C VAL A 101 -11.11 6.92 -1.23
N ARG A 102 -10.46 8.07 -1.41
CA ARG A 102 -9.37 8.19 -2.38
C ARG A 102 -8.15 7.38 -1.95
N LEU A 103 -7.86 7.37 -0.67
CA LEU A 103 -6.77 6.55 -0.12
C LEU A 103 -7.05 5.07 -0.30
N ALA A 104 -8.28 4.64 0.00
CA ALA A 104 -8.65 3.24 -0.19
C ALA A 104 -8.41 2.82 -1.64
N ARG A 105 -8.78 3.68 -2.59
CA ARG A 105 -8.55 3.41 -4.01
C ARG A 105 -7.06 3.34 -4.31
N GLY A 106 -6.28 4.28 -3.79
CA GLY A 106 -4.85 4.34 -4.06
C GLY A 106 -4.09 3.15 -3.51
N TYR A 107 -4.42 2.73 -2.30
CA TYR A 107 -3.76 1.60 -1.65
C TYR A 107 -4.37 0.26 -2.04
N GLY A 108 -5.54 0.26 -2.70
CA GLY A 108 -6.20 -0.98 -3.11
C GLY A 108 -6.81 -1.74 -1.96
N ILE A 109 -7.31 -1.04 -0.96
CA ILE A 109 -7.94 -1.62 0.22
C ILE A 109 -9.38 -1.12 0.33
N THR A 110 -10.14 -1.67 1.27
CA THR A 110 -11.52 -1.24 1.48
C THR A 110 -11.56 0.02 2.35
N VAL A 111 -12.63 0.78 2.19
CA VAL A 111 -12.86 1.96 3.03
C VAL A 111 -12.95 1.55 4.49
N SER A 112 -13.59 0.41 4.78
CA SER A 112 -13.76 -0.04 6.16
C SER A 112 -12.43 -0.38 6.82
N SER A 113 -11.42 -0.81 6.06
CA SER A 113 -10.09 -1.06 6.60
C SER A 113 -9.46 0.22 7.14
N LEU A 114 -9.78 1.37 6.55
CA LEU A 114 -9.27 2.67 6.99
C LEU A 114 -10.15 3.30 8.06
N GLU A 115 -11.47 3.20 7.92
CA GLU A 115 -12.39 3.85 8.85
C GLU A 115 -12.12 3.48 10.29
N ARG A 116 -11.74 2.24 10.53
CA ARG A 116 -11.53 1.76 11.89
C ARG A 116 -10.48 2.57 12.66
N PHE A 117 -9.58 3.24 11.94
CA PHE A 117 -8.55 4.06 12.59
C PHE A 117 -9.07 5.46 12.96
N PHE A 118 -10.26 5.82 12.52
CA PHE A 118 -10.80 7.17 12.67
C PHE A 118 -12.18 7.22 13.32
N VAL A 119 -12.63 6.10 13.88
CA VAL A 119 -13.91 6.06 14.59
C VAL A 119 -13.73 5.83 16.09
#